data_6b43a7f4b8b063ecc4c401bfc8731667
#
_entry.id   6b43a7f4b8b063ecc4c401bfc8731667
#
_cell.length_a   1.000
_cell.length_b   1.000
_cell.length_c   1.000
_cell.angle_alpha   90.00
_cell.angle_beta   90.00
_cell.angle_gamma   90.00
#
_symmetry.space_group_name_H-M   'P 1'
#
loop_
_entity.id
_entity.type
_entity.pdbx_description
1 polymer ?
#
loop_
_entity_poly.entity_id
_entity_poly.type
_entity_poly.pdbx_seq_one_letter_code
_entity_poly.pdbx_strand_id
1 'polypeptide(L)'
;MGQNKSRLSSFKKRRLPSKANDEKHNKFDDLVKTNEHILKSYISTYNHELEGGADLNEESLQKYSDKFNSEPKNRLALNAICNDDMNKVLLNRDAAIKDIHVFSEKIQLEGKATNQKSSGRCWLFAATNVLRLPVMKNWKTSNYLSLSCSFMTSLKKRINMIALVEEDVESRLIQFLFGAPVSDGGQWDMVINLLEKYGVVPKCVYPESYNSSNSGRLNWIVTTKLREFAYQLREMHASEKSIEVLRHAKAQMMEEIYRIIAISLGEPPKVFDWTFRDKDGKYYEFFGLTPKQFYGEIVNYKATETFSLVNDPRHPYFNLYTVEYLGNIQGGIPIRYVNIPIETMKQLTIQALRSGKPVWFGADVGKASDSSLGILDNRLIDYELGFNIKFCMTKAQRLEYAQSLMTHAMVFTGVHLEDDRPIRWRVENSWGDERGEKGYFVMADGWFDDWVYQIVLEKKDAPNELVEVLKQKPQILPAWDPMGSLAI
;
A
#
# COMPACT_ATOMS: atom_id res chain seq x y z
N MET A 1 -58.46 -12.53 -23.18
CA MET A 1 -58.43 -14.01 -23.33
C MET A 1 -57.00 -14.45 -23.07
N GLY A 2 -56.58 -15.20 -22.10
CA GLY A 2 -57.19 -16.10 -21.19
C GLY A 2 -56.29 -16.25 -19.97
N GLN A 3 -56.90 -16.50 -18.91
CA GLN A 3 -56.47 -16.79 -17.57
C GLN A 3 -55.46 -17.95 -17.49
N ASN A 4 -54.52 -17.90 -16.52
CA ASN A 4 -54.14 -19.11 -15.81
C ASN A 4 -53.91 -18.82 -14.34
N LYS A 5 -54.82 -19.36 -13.58
CA LYS A 5 -54.87 -19.37 -12.12
C LYS A 5 -54.03 -20.56 -11.58
N SER A 6 -53.38 -20.32 -10.44
CA SER A 6 -53.20 -21.21 -9.29
C SER A 6 -52.75 -22.67 -9.49
N ARG A 7 -51.60 -23.00 -8.91
CA ARG A 7 -51.42 -24.31 -8.24
C ARG A 7 -50.62 -24.14 -6.94
N LEU A 8 -51.35 -23.84 -5.86
CA LEU A 8 -50.99 -24.24 -4.52
C LEU A 8 -51.72 -25.56 -4.25
N SER A 9 -50.98 -26.64 -4.03
CA SER A 9 -51.59 -27.85 -3.48
C SER A 9 -50.54 -28.64 -2.65
N SER A 10 -50.84 -28.70 -1.35
CA SER A 10 -50.74 -29.85 -0.47
C SER A 10 -49.36 -30.43 -0.19
N PHE A 11 -48.74 -29.94 0.88
CA PHE A 11 -47.86 -30.75 1.68
C PHE A 11 -48.65 -31.39 2.84
N LYS A 12 -48.82 -32.73 2.77
CA LYS A 12 -49.42 -33.56 3.80
C LYS A 12 -48.52 -33.54 5.05
N LYS A 13 -49.06 -33.08 6.20
CA LYS A 13 -48.47 -33.23 7.53
C LYS A 13 -48.36 -34.74 7.87
N ARG A 14 -47.15 -35.26 7.92
CA ARG A 14 -46.89 -36.55 8.63
C ARG A 14 -46.77 -36.21 10.12
N ARG A 15 -47.68 -36.77 10.94
CA ARG A 15 -47.58 -36.80 12.40
C ARG A 15 -46.41 -37.72 12.80
N LEU A 16 -45.43 -37.19 13.53
CA LEU A 16 -44.40 -37.91 14.27
C LEU A 16 -44.85 -38.13 15.72
N PRO A 17 -44.41 -39.20 16.41
CA PRO A 17 -44.94 -39.61 17.72
C PRO A 17 -44.54 -38.66 18.84
N SER A 18 -45.48 -38.41 19.75
CA SER A 18 -45.53 -37.35 20.74
C SER A 18 -44.81 -37.61 22.09
N LYS A 19 -43.69 -38.34 22.14
CA LYS A 19 -42.96 -38.51 23.40
C LYS A 19 -41.47 -38.14 23.39
N ALA A 20 -40.88 -37.90 22.23
CA ALA A 20 -39.49 -37.50 22.14
C ALA A 20 -39.29 -35.96 21.90
N ASN A 21 -40.37 -35.23 21.71
CA ASN A 21 -40.35 -33.79 21.44
C ASN A 21 -40.38 -32.92 22.67
N ASP A 22 -40.97 -33.38 23.77
CA ASP A 22 -41.11 -32.54 24.95
C ASP A 22 -39.80 -32.35 25.74
N GLU A 23 -38.92 -33.35 25.77
CA GLU A 23 -37.61 -33.18 26.43
C GLU A 23 -36.61 -32.34 25.59
N LYS A 24 -36.73 -32.36 24.26
CA LYS A 24 -35.89 -31.48 23.41
C LYS A 24 -36.38 -30.03 23.39
N HIS A 25 -37.70 -29.84 23.48
CA HIS A 25 -38.27 -28.49 23.55
C HIS A 25 -37.91 -27.82 24.88
N ASN A 26 -38.03 -28.53 26.00
CA ASN A 26 -37.64 -28.00 27.31
C ASN A 26 -36.15 -27.67 27.41
N LYS A 27 -35.25 -28.46 26.80
CA LYS A 27 -33.82 -28.16 26.77
C LYS A 27 -33.50 -26.95 25.87
N PHE A 28 -34.23 -26.77 24.78
CA PHE A 28 -34.02 -25.62 23.89
C PHE A 28 -34.54 -24.33 24.53
N ASP A 29 -35.70 -24.38 25.18
CA ASP A 29 -36.30 -23.25 25.92
C ASP A 29 -35.44 -22.85 27.13
N ASP A 30 -34.83 -23.81 27.82
CA ASP A 30 -33.90 -23.54 28.93
C ASP A 30 -32.57 -22.96 28.42
N LEU A 31 -32.06 -23.40 27.28
CA LEU A 31 -30.90 -22.81 26.63
C LEU A 31 -31.15 -21.38 26.14
N VAL A 32 -32.34 -21.12 25.60
CA VAL A 32 -32.75 -19.76 25.17
C VAL A 32 -32.88 -18.85 26.38
N LYS A 33 -33.53 -19.29 27.47
CA LYS A 33 -33.66 -18.53 28.72
C LYS A 33 -32.32 -18.26 29.39
N THR A 34 -31.40 -19.24 29.37
CA THR A 34 -30.04 -19.11 29.91
C THR A 34 -29.25 -18.09 29.10
N ASN A 35 -29.34 -18.15 27.76
CA ASN A 35 -28.69 -17.19 26.88
C ASN A 35 -29.30 -15.79 26.98
N GLU A 36 -30.61 -15.65 27.13
CA GLU A 36 -31.25 -14.34 27.42
C GLU A 36 -30.78 -13.75 28.75
N HIS A 37 -30.61 -14.60 29.77
CA HIS A 37 -30.12 -14.14 31.08
C HIS A 37 -28.64 -13.72 31.01
N ILE A 38 -27.81 -14.45 30.28
CA ILE A 38 -26.43 -14.12 30.02
C ILE A 38 -26.34 -12.84 29.15
N LEU A 39 -27.17 -12.72 28.11
CA LEU A 39 -27.22 -11.52 27.28
C LEU A 39 -27.70 -10.28 28.10
N LYS A 40 -28.72 -10.45 28.94
CA LYS A 40 -29.19 -9.36 29.81
C LYS A 40 -28.17 -8.98 30.88
N SER A 41 -27.40 -9.94 31.41
CA SER A 41 -26.31 -9.64 32.35
C SER A 41 -25.14 -8.93 31.62
N TYR A 42 -24.79 -9.37 30.42
CA TYR A 42 -23.81 -8.69 29.58
C TYR A 42 -24.22 -7.26 29.21
N ILE A 43 -25.45 -7.08 28.74
CA ILE A 43 -26.02 -5.77 28.43
C ILE A 43 -26.09 -4.88 29.67
N SER A 44 -26.47 -5.42 30.85
CA SER A 44 -26.47 -4.70 32.10
C SER A 44 -25.07 -4.27 32.56
N THR A 45 -24.08 -5.15 32.42
CA THR A 45 -22.66 -4.82 32.74
C THR A 45 -22.12 -3.77 31.79
N TYR A 46 -22.45 -3.89 30.50
CA TYR A 46 -22.01 -2.94 29.46
C TYR A 46 -22.69 -1.55 29.65
N ASN A 47 -23.96 -1.51 30.04
CA ASN A 47 -24.68 -0.26 30.30
C ASN A 47 -24.23 0.45 31.58
N HIS A 48 -23.65 -0.26 32.55
CA HIS A 48 -23.12 0.34 33.76
C HIS A 48 -21.79 1.07 33.60
N GLU A 49 -21.02 0.71 32.56
CA GLU A 49 -19.73 1.35 32.21
C GLU A 49 -19.88 2.54 31.24
N LEU A 50 -21.08 2.74 30.67
CA LEU A 50 -21.38 3.82 29.72
C LEU A 50 -22.36 4.85 30.32
N GLU A 51 -22.11 5.33 31.53
CA GLU A 51 -22.77 6.53 32.02
C GLU A 51 -22.38 7.74 31.15
N GLY A 52 -23.21 8.06 30.15
CA GLY A 52 -23.05 9.23 29.29
C GLY A 52 -23.36 9.06 27.81
N GLY A 53 -23.62 7.84 27.31
CA GLY A 53 -24.04 7.62 25.93
C GLY A 53 -25.53 7.90 25.75
N ALA A 54 -25.91 8.98 25.04
CA ALA A 54 -27.29 9.16 24.61
C ALA A 54 -27.60 8.09 23.54
N ASP A 55 -28.48 7.15 23.86
CA ASP A 55 -29.01 6.19 22.91
C ASP A 55 -29.68 6.90 21.74
N LEU A 56 -29.42 6.41 20.52
CA LEU A 56 -30.16 6.80 19.32
C LEU A 56 -31.59 6.22 19.42
N ASN A 57 -32.45 6.92 20.14
CA ASN A 57 -33.84 6.54 20.28
C ASN A 57 -34.72 7.08 19.13
N GLU A 58 -35.93 6.57 19.00
CA GLU A 58 -36.85 6.97 17.93
C GLU A 58 -37.11 8.49 17.89
N GLU A 59 -37.16 9.16 19.03
CA GLU A 59 -37.36 10.61 19.10
C GLU A 59 -36.18 11.37 18.51
N SER A 60 -34.93 10.93 18.76
CA SER A 60 -33.73 11.51 18.19
C SER A 60 -33.68 11.30 16.70
N LEU A 61 -34.01 10.09 16.21
CA LEU A 61 -34.07 9.77 14.79
C LEU A 61 -35.14 10.60 14.07
N GLN A 62 -36.30 10.80 14.70
CA GLN A 62 -37.35 11.65 14.12
C GLN A 62 -36.87 13.10 14.00
N LYS A 63 -36.26 13.66 15.04
CA LYS A 63 -35.66 15.02 14.99
C LYS A 63 -34.63 15.17 13.86
N TYR A 64 -33.75 14.14 13.64
CA TYR A 64 -32.78 14.16 12.55
C TYR A 64 -33.48 14.10 11.19
N SER A 65 -34.50 13.26 11.07
CA SER A 65 -35.30 13.14 9.85
C SER A 65 -36.00 14.47 9.51
N ASP A 66 -36.64 15.10 10.49
CA ASP A 66 -37.34 16.39 10.29
C ASP A 66 -36.37 17.48 9.88
N LYS A 67 -35.20 17.56 10.53
CA LYS A 67 -34.11 18.48 10.13
C LYS A 67 -33.60 18.22 8.74
N PHE A 68 -33.34 16.95 8.39
CA PHE A 68 -32.90 16.56 7.05
C PHE A 68 -33.92 17.01 6.00
N ASN A 69 -35.22 16.75 6.20
CA ASN A 69 -36.29 17.05 5.27
C ASN A 69 -36.61 18.56 5.18
N SER A 70 -36.27 19.35 6.19
CA SER A 70 -36.51 20.80 6.19
C SER A 70 -35.58 21.55 5.23
N GLU A 71 -34.48 20.94 4.78
CA GLU A 71 -33.50 21.57 3.90
C GLU A 71 -33.60 21.02 2.46
N PRO A 72 -34.06 21.84 1.48
CA PRO A 72 -34.24 21.38 0.08
C PRO A 72 -32.94 20.87 -0.56
N LYS A 73 -31.77 21.38 -0.17
CA LYS A 73 -30.46 20.94 -0.66
C LYS A 73 -30.20 19.45 -0.34
N ASN A 74 -30.65 18.97 0.83
CA ASN A 74 -30.48 17.58 1.22
C ASN A 74 -31.25 16.64 0.28
N ARG A 75 -32.45 17.06 -0.15
CA ARG A 75 -33.26 16.28 -1.10
C ARG A 75 -32.65 16.24 -2.48
N LEU A 76 -32.04 17.36 -2.95
CA LEU A 76 -31.31 17.39 -4.21
C LEU A 76 -30.08 16.49 -4.15
N ALA A 77 -29.29 16.59 -3.09
CA ALA A 77 -28.12 15.73 -2.87
C ALA A 77 -28.51 14.24 -2.80
N LEU A 78 -29.59 13.91 -2.04
CA LEU A 78 -30.14 12.56 -1.98
C LEU A 78 -30.50 12.02 -3.36
N ASN A 79 -31.26 12.79 -4.17
CA ASN A 79 -31.69 12.36 -5.49
C ASN A 79 -30.51 12.13 -6.45
N ALA A 80 -29.47 12.93 -6.34
CA ALA A 80 -28.28 12.79 -7.18
C ALA A 80 -27.38 11.61 -6.72
N ILE A 81 -27.02 11.59 -5.44
CA ILE A 81 -26.03 10.65 -4.89
C ILE A 81 -26.58 9.22 -4.78
N CYS A 82 -27.90 9.04 -4.51
CA CYS A 82 -28.50 7.71 -4.50
C CYS A 82 -28.57 7.03 -5.88
N ASN A 83 -28.44 7.78 -6.94
CA ASN A 83 -28.60 7.27 -8.31
C ASN A 83 -27.30 7.20 -9.12
N ASP A 84 -26.19 7.77 -8.63
CA ASP A 84 -24.88 7.73 -9.31
C ASP A 84 -23.73 7.68 -8.30
N ASP A 85 -22.53 7.43 -8.80
CA ASP A 85 -21.30 7.42 -8.02
C ASP A 85 -21.07 8.77 -7.32
N MET A 86 -20.89 8.71 -6.00
CA MET A 86 -20.73 9.89 -5.15
C MET A 86 -19.58 10.79 -5.61
N ASN A 87 -18.44 10.23 -5.99
CA ASN A 87 -17.29 11.02 -6.40
C ASN A 87 -17.55 11.76 -7.72
N LYS A 88 -18.33 11.16 -8.63
CA LYS A 88 -18.75 11.84 -9.87
C LYS A 88 -19.72 12.98 -9.62
N VAL A 89 -20.70 12.76 -8.73
CA VAL A 89 -21.70 13.78 -8.39
C VAL A 89 -21.05 14.97 -7.68
N LEU A 90 -20.09 14.72 -6.79
CA LEU A 90 -19.41 15.73 -5.99
C LEU A 90 -18.12 16.26 -6.63
N LEU A 91 -17.81 15.86 -7.86
CA LEU A 91 -16.62 16.32 -8.55
C LEU A 91 -16.67 17.85 -8.73
N ASN A 92 -15.69 18.52 -8.15
CA ASN A 92 -15.51 19.96 -8.29
C ASN A 92 -14.91 20.29 -9.67
N ARG A 93 -15.78 20.75 -10.57
CA ARG A 93 -15.39 21.10 -11.94
C ARG A 93 -14.30 22.16 -12.00
N ASP A 94 -14.33 23.15 -11.12
CA ASP A 94 -13.36 24.26 -11.14
C ASP A 94 -11.97 23.78 -10.72
N ALA A 95 -11.88 22.88 -9.74
CA ALA A 95 -10.64 22.21 -9.38
C ALA A 95 -10.10 21.38 -10.55
N ALA A 96 -10.95 20.55 -11.15
CA ALA A 96 -10.55 19.70 -12.27
C ALA A 96 -10.05 20.48 -13.51
N ILE A 97 -10.60 21.69 -13.77
CA ILE A 97 -10.16 22.53 -14.89
C ILE A 97 -8.83 23.23 -14.59
N LYS A 98 -8.57 23.58 -13.32
CA LYS A 98 -7.34 24.29 -12.91
C LYS A 98 -6.12 23.37 -12.84
N ASP A 99 -6.33 22.09 -12.63
CA ASP A 99 -5.25 21.09 -12.49
C ASP A 99 -4.78 20.60 -13.88
N ILE A 100 -4.10 21.49 -14.60
CA ILE A 100 -3.61 21.23 -15.95
C ILE A 100 -2.21 20.64 -15.95
N HIS A 101 -1.91 19.80 -16.96
CA HIS A 101 -0.60 19.13 -17.15
C HIS A 101 0.46 20.07 -17.78
N VAL A 102 0.59 21.29 -17.26
CA VAL A 102 1.62 22.27 -17.68
C VAL A 102 2.51 22.59 -16.48
N PHE A 103 3.82 22.44 -16.65
CA PHE A 103 4.82 22.56 -15.58
C PHE A 103 5.98 23.43 -16.02
N SER A 104 6.46 24.31 -15.12
CA SER A 104 7.62 25.18 -15.40
C SER A 104 8.93 24.39 -15.39
N GLU A 105 9.03 23.41 -14.50
CA GLU A 105 10.18 22.53 -14.35
C GLU A 105 9.76 21.08 -14.61
N LYS A 106 10.48 20.39 -15.49
CA LYS A 106 10.17 19.00 -15.84
C LYS A 106 11.46 18.28 -16.21
N ILE A 107 11.62 17.03 -15.76
CA ILE A 107 12.72 16.19 -16.26
C ILE A 107 12.54 15.95 -17.77
N GLN A 108 13.63 16.03 -18.50
CA GLN A 108 13.56 15.95 -19.98
C GLN A 108 13.43 14.51 -20.50
N LEU A 109 13.98 13.57 -19.76
CA LEU A 109 13.98 12.17 -20.16
C LEU A 109 12.88 11.41 -19.43
N GLU A 110 11.87 10.95 -20.17
CA GLU A 110 10.73 10.21 -19.65
C GLU A 110 10.53 8.91 -20.39
N GLY A 111 10.15 7.87 -19.65
CA GLY A 111 9.72 6.60 -20.23
C GLY A 111 8.20 6.51 -20.35
N LYS A 112 7.71 5.51 -21.09
CA LYS A 112 6.29 5.16 -21.07
C LYS A 112 5.88 4.75 -19.67
N ALA A 113 4.69 5.16 -19.22
CA ALA A 113 4.14 4.77 -17.94
C ALA A 113 4.01 3.24 -17.83
N THR A 114 4.40 2.73 -16.69
CA THR A 114 4.34 1.29 -16.37
C THR A 114 2.96 0.91 -15.85
N ASN A 115 2.65 -0.40 -15.79
CA ASN A 115 1.39 -0.88 -15.26
C ASN A 115 1.62 -2.08 -14.32
N GLN A 116 1.40 -1.86 -13.03
CA GLN A 116 1.50 -2.90 -11.99
C GLN A 116 0.32 -3.88 -11.98
N LYS A 117 -0.77 -3.52 -12.70
CA LYS A 117 -2.02 -4.29 -12.72
C LYS A 117 -2.57 -4.49 -11.29
N SER A 118 -3.18 -5.65 -11.03
CA SER A 118 -3.75 -6.02 -9.72
C SER A 118 -2.70 -6.63 -8.78
N SER A 119 -1.63 -5.85 -8.49
CA SER A 119 -0.56 -6.25 -7.57
C SER A 119 -0.07 -5.07 -6.74
N GLY A 120 0.41 -5.31 -5.52
CA GLY A 120 0.94 -4.28 -4.61
C GLY A 120 2.41 -3.93 -4.88
N ARG A 121 2.87 -3.91 -6.15
CA ARG A 121 4.26 -3.69 -6.51
C ARG A 121 4.57 -2.26 -6.93
N CYS A 122 3.73 -1.28 -6.59
CA CYS A 122 3.93 0.13 -6.94
C CYS A 122 5.32 0.63 -6.58
N TRP A 123 5.82 0.29 -5.39
CA TRP A 123 7.13 0.69 -4.88
C TRP A 123 8.30 0.21 -5.76
N LEU A 124 8.17 -1.00 -6.37
CA LEU A 124 9.14 -1.53 -7.32
C LEU A 124 9.02 -0.85 -8.69
N PHE A 125 7.80 -0.65 -9.18
CA PHE A 125 7.58 0.05 -10.44
C PHE A 125 8.09 1.49 -10.35
N ALA A 126 7.79 2.20 -9.27
CA ALA A 126 8.33 3.53 -9.01
C ALA A 126 9.87 3.52 -8.95
N ALA A 127 10.48 2.53 -8.25
CA ALA A 127 11.92 2.41 -8.20
C ALA A 127 12.53 2.09 -9.56
N THR A 128 11.97 1.14 -10.31
CA THR A 128 12.48 0.80 -11.65
C THR A 128 12.26 1.94 -12.66
N ASN A 129 11.26 2.79 -12.49
CA ASN A 129 11.08 4.00 -13.28
C ASN A 129 12.19 5.03 -13.00
N VAL A 130 12.69 5.15 -11.77
CA VAL A 130 13.90 5.92 -11.46
C VAL A 130 15.15 5.27 -12.07
N LEU A 131 15.33 3.97 -11.89
CA LEU A 131 16.51 3.22 -12.34
C LEU A 131 16.66 3.17 -13.87
N ARG A 132 15.56 3.23 -14.62
CA ARG A 132 15.64 3.20 -16.10
C ARG A 132 16.24 4.47 -16.71
N LEU A 133 16.18 5.60 -16.02
CA LEU A 133 16.65 6.86 -16.58
C LEU A 133 18.15 6.92 -16.83
N PRO A 134 19.04 6.49 -15.94
CA PRO A 134 20.46 6.32 -16.25
C PRO A 134 20.71 5.44 -17.47
N VAL A 135 20.01 4.32 -17.61
CA VAL A 135 20.13 3.42 -18.78
C VAL A 135 19.70 4.14 -20.05
N MET A 136 18.56 4.81 -20.03
CA MET A 136 18.05 5.58 -21.19
C MET A 136 18.99 6.70 -21.58
N LYS A 137 19.63 7.37 -20.61
CA LYS A 137 20.59 8.45 -20.83
C LYS A 137 21.91 7.93 -21.44
N ASN A 138 22.49 6.90 -20.80
CA ASN A 138 23.83 6.42 -21.15
C ASN A 138 23.83 5.60 -22.42
N TRP A 139 22.78 4.83 -22.68
CA TRP A 139 22.67 3.88 -23.78
C TRP A 139 21.69 4.33 -24.87
N LYS A 140 21.10 5.54 -24.73
CA LYS A 140 20.10 6.08 -25.67
C LYS A 140 18.96 5.09 -25.97
N THR A 141 18.62 4.23 -25.00
CA THR A 141 17.56 3.22 -25.19
C THR A 141 16.21 3.88 -25.40
N SER A 142 15.27 3.14 -25.98
CA SER A 142 13.92 3.63 -26.22
C SER A 142 13.18 3.92 -24.90
N ASN A 143 12.16 4.77 -24.95
CA ASN A 143 11.29 5.10 -23.83
C ASN A 143 10.47 3.89 -23.29
N TYR A 144 10.60 2.71 -23.93
CA TYR A 144 9.94 1.47 -23.55
C TYR A 144 10.77 0.59 -22.62
N LEU A 145 11.98 1.02 -22.22
CA LEU A 145 12.76 0.26 -21.25
C LEU A 145 11.99 0.12 -19.96
N SER A 146 11.74 -1.10 -19.55
CA SER A 146 11.17 -1.47 -18.25
C SER A 146 12.07 -2.50 -17.59
N LEU A 147 12.22 -2.41 -16.28
CA LEU A 147 13.06 -3.28 -15.48
C LEU A 147 12.20 -4.18 -14.60
N SER A 148 12.69 -5.35 -14.21
CA SER A 148 11.99 -6.33 -13.38
C SER A 148 12.85 -6.85 -12.24
N CYS A 149 12.25 -6.91 -11.05
CA CYS A 149 12.83 -7.56 -9.86
C CYS A 149 11.76 -8.30 -9.02
N SER A 150 10.66 -8.68 -9.64
CA SER A 150 9.42 -9.12 -8.97
C SER A 150 9.52 -10.44 -8.20
N PHE A 151 10.24 -11.46 -8.71
CA PHE A 151 10.32 -12.78 -8.07
C PHE A 151 10.81 -12.73 -6.63
N MET A 152 11.87 -11.96 -6.42
CA MET A 152 12.57 -11.95 -5.15
C MET A 152 11.81 -11.22 -4.04
N THR A 153 10.80 -10.41 -4.37
CA THR A 153 9.96 -9.74 -3.37
C THR A 153 9.04 -10.71 -2.66
N SER A 154 8.55 -11.70 -3.38
CA SER A 154 7.63 -12.71 -2.84
C SER A 154 8.30 -13.69 -1.86
N LEU A 155 9.63 -13.82 -1.86
CA LEU A 155 10.37 -14.74 -0.98
C LEU A 155 10.74 -14.16 0.40
N LYS A 156 10.71 -12.85 0.62
CA LYS A 156 11.60 -12.18 1.59
C LYS A 156 11.05 -11.78 2.94
N LYS A 157 9.75 -11.51 3.10
CA LYS A 157 9.18 -11.01 4.38
C LYS A 157 9.03 -12.06 5.49
N ARG A 158 9.56 -13.28 5.35
CA ARG A 158 9.09 -14.49 6.02
C ARG A 158 10.05 -15.10 7.04
N ILE A 159 11.10 -14.39 7.42
CA ILE A 159 12.27 -15.02 8.06
C ILE A 159 12.20 -15.03 9.59
N ASN A 160 11.39 -14.16 10.22
CA ASN A 160 11.41 -13.99 11.68
C ASN A 160 10.54 -14.99 12.48
N MET A 161 9.92 -15.98 11.83
CA MET A 161 8.99 -16.92 12.49
C MET A 161 9.63 -17.68 13.66
N ILE A 162 10.92 -18.08 13.55
CA ILE A 162 11.61 -18.78 14.65
C ILE A 162 11.93 -17.82 15.81
N ALA A 163 12.30 -16.58 15.51
CA ALA A 163 12.62 -15.61 16.57
C ALA A 163 11.40 -15.23 17.44
N LEU A 164 10.21 -15.53 16.97
CA LEU A 164 8.94 -15.17 17.63
C LEU A 164 8.15 -16.37 18.15
N VAL A 165 8.75 -17.58 18.17
CA VAL A 165 8.05 -18.78 18.68
C VAL A 165 7.80 -18.73 20.19
N GLU A 166 8.61 -17.97 20.93
CA GLU A 166 8.49 -17.78 22.38
C GLU A 166 7.46 -16.73 22.77
N GLU A 167 7.14 -15.81 21.86
CA GLU A 167 6.15 -14.76 22.10
C GLU A 167 4.73 -15.33 22.20
N ASP A 168 3.91 -14.75 23.07
CA ASP A 168 2.51 -15.15 23.18
C ASP A 168 1.76 -14.92 21.86
N VAL A 169 1.02 -15.94 21.41
CA VAL A 169 0.26 -15.87 20.16
C VAL A 169 -0.84 -14.81 20.20
N GLU A 170 -1.40 -14.52 21.38
CA GLU A 170 -2.45 -13.50 21.58
C GLU A 170 -1.88 -12.08 21.72
N SER A 171 -0.54 -11.95 21.81
CA SER A 171 0.07 -10.63 21.90
C SER A 171 -0.24 -9.77 20.68
N ARG A 172 -0.39 -8.45 20.89
CA ARG A 172 -0.64 -7.49 19.80
C ARG A 172 0.39 -7.60 18.67
N LEU A 173 1.65 -7.83 19.01
CA LEU A 173 2.74 -7.98 18.04
C LEU A 173 2.50 -9.18 17.13
N ILE A 174 2.28 -10.35 17.71
CA ILE A 174 2.10 -11.58 16.93
C ILE A 174 0.83 -11.51 16.09
N GLN A 175 -0.28 -11.00 16.64
CA GLN A 175 -1.52 -10.81 15.89
C GLN A 175 -1.35 -9.83 14.73
N PHE A 176 -0.63 -8.72 14.93
CA PHE A 176 -0.31 -7.79 13.86
C PHE A 176 0.52 -8.44 12.75
N LEU A 177 1.58 -9.19 13.09
CA LEU A 177 2.43 -9.87 12.12
C LEU A 177 1.70 -11.00 11.38
N PHE A 178 0.79 -11.72 12.07
CA PHE A 178 -0.04 -12.75 11.44
C PHE A 178 -1.21 -12.17 10.64
N GLY A 179 -1.61 -10.94 10.90
CA GLY A 179 -2.63 -10.26 10.11
C GLY A 179 -2.24 -10.17 8.63
N ALA A 180 -0.98 -9.80 8.35
CA ALA A 180 -0.44 -9.70 7.00
C ALA A 180 0.98 -10.29 6.89
N PRO A 181 1.17 -11.62 6.99
CA PRO A 181 2.48 -12.24 6.92
C PRO A 181 3.13 -12.11 5.54
N VAL A 182 2.32 -11.88 4.51
CA VAL A 182 2.74 -11.56 3.14
C VAL A 182 2.10 -10.26 2.72
N SER A 183 2.90 -9.38 2.14
CA SER A 183 2.43 -8.18 1.45
C SER A 183 3.29 -7.96 0.22
N ASP A 184 2.68 -7.59 -0.89
CA ASP A 184 3.42 -7.17 -2.10
C ASP A 184 4.07 -5.81 -1.90
N GLY A 185 3.61 -5.01 -0.95
CA GLY A 185 4.09 -3.69 -0.67
C GLY A 185 5.52 -3.64 -0.11
N GLY A 186 6.14 -2.48 -0.16
CA GLY A 186 7.51 -2.27 0.31
C GLY A 186 7.87 -0.83 0.52
N GLN A 187 9.11 -0.65 0.97
CA GLN A 187 9.77 0.61 1.25
C GLN A 187 11.05 0.74 0.45
N TRP A 188 11.60 1.95 0.32
CA TRP A 188 12.80 2.18 -0.49
C TRP A 188 14.02 1.37 -0.04
N ASP A 189 14.32 1.29 1.27
CA ASP A 189 15.44 0.49 1.76
C ASP A 189 15.28 -1.01 1.43
N MET A 190 14.02 -1.47 1.27
CA MET A 190 13.76 -2.81 0.75
C MET A 190 14.13 -2.96 -0.72
N VAL A 191 13.97 -1.89 -1.54
CA VAL A 191 14.45 -1.88 -2.93
C VAL A 191 15.98 -2.01 -2.94
N ILE A 192 16.69 -1.20 -2.13
CA ILE A 192 18.14 -1.27 -2.03
C ILE A 192 18.58 -2.71 -1.74
N ASN A 193 18.01 -3.33 -0.72
CA ASN A 193 18.32 -4.71 -0.36
C ASN A 193 18.12 -5.71 -1.50
N LEU A 194 17.08 -5.49 -2.34
CA LEU A 194 16.80 -6.32 -3.50
C LEU A 194 17.86 -6.17 -4.60
N LEU A 195 18.18 -4.93 -4.92
CA LEU A 195 19.15 -4.59 -5.96
C LEU A 195 20.55 -5.10 -5.61
N GLU A 196 21.00 -4.84 -4.38
CA GLU A 196 22.32 -5.27 -3.92
C GLU A 196 22.45 -6.80 -3.83
N LYS A 197 21.40 -7.48 -3.41
CA LYS A 197 21.47 -8.94 -3.26
C LYS A 197 21.25 -9.70 -4.57
N TYR A 198 20.37 -9.22 -5.44
CA TYR A 198 19.89 -9.99 -6.60
C TYR A 198 20.02 -9.27 -7.93
N GLY A 199 20.27 -7.96 -7.93
CA GLY A 199 20.29 -7.16 -9.14
C GLY A 199 18.91 -6.93 -9.75
N VAL A 200 18.89 -6.55 -11.02
CA VAL A 200 17.68 -6.27 -11.82
C VAL A 200 17.92 -6.72 -13.26
N VAL A 201 16.84 -6.97 -13.99
CA VAL A 201 16.90 -7.39 -15.39
C VAL A 201 15.97 -6.55 -16.28
N PRO A 202 16.22 -6.44 -17.58
CA PRO A 202 15.23 -5.91 -18.53
C PRO A 202 13.96 -6.76 -18.50
N LYS A 203 12.80 -6.13 -18.62
CA LYS A 203 11.50 -6.83 -18.60
C LYS A 203 11.34 -7.85 -19.74
N CYS A 204 11.99 -7.63 -20.87
CA CYS A 204 11.98 -8.59 -21.99
C CYS A 204 12.68 -9.90 -21.65
N VAL A 205 13.64 -9.88 -20.71
CA VAL A 205 14.37 -11.06 -20.24
C VAL A 205 13.58 -11.84 -19.18
N TYR A 206 12.83 -11.13 -18.35
CA TYR A 206 11.95 -11.73 -17.36
C TYR A 206 10.58 -11.06 -17.42
N PRO A 207 9.72 -11.54 -18.35
CA PRO A 207 8.39 -10.96 -18.56
C PRO A 207 7.44 -11.25 -17.41
N GLU A 208 6.36 -10.45 -17.33
CA GLU A 208 5.30 -10.66 -16.33
C GLU A 208 4.56 -11.97 -16.56
N SER A 209 4.37 -12.75 -15.49
CA SER A 209 3.43 -13.86 -15.46
C SER A 209 2.02 -13.38 -15.18
N TYR A 210 1.00 -14.24 -15.35
CA TYR A 210 -0.36 -13.92 -14.93
C TYR A 210 -0.41 -13.58 -13.42
N ASN A 211 0.23 -14.40 -12.58
CA ASN A 211 0.21 -14.24 -11.13
C ASN A 211 1.07 -13.07 -10.63
N SER A 212 2.06 -12.61 -11.38
CA SER A 212 2.78 -11.38 -11.04
C SER A 212 1.88 -10.15 -11.26
N SER A 213 1.02 -10.20 -12.28
CA SER A 213 0.05 -9.14 -12.58
C SER A 213 -1.24 -9.22 -11.77
N ASN A 214 -1.53 -10.38 -11.14
CA ASN A 214 -2.72 -10.66 -10.32
C ASN A 214 -2.30 -11.47 -9.08
N SER A 215 -1.64 -10.81 -8.14
CA SER A 215 -0.94 -11.47 -7.02
C SER A 215 -1.85 -11.97 -5.90
N GLY A 216 -3.11 -11.56 -5.85
CA GLY A 216 -4.02 -11.86 -4.73
C GLY A 216 -4.12 -13.34 -4.38
N ARG A 217 -4.25 -14.25 -5.38
CA ARG A 217 -4.36 -15.69 -5.12
C ARG A 217 -3.04 -16.30 -4.65
N LEU A 218 -1.92 -15.90 -5.23
CA LEU A 218 -0.59 -16.31 -4.80
C LEU A 218 -0.33 -15.87 -3.36
N ASN A 219 -0.62 -14.62 -3.04
CA ASN A 219 -0.49 -14.08 -1.69
C ASN A 219 -1.35 -14.84 -0.68
N TRP A 220 -2.58 -15.19 -1.05
CA TRP A 220 -3.46 -16.00 -0.19
C TRP A 220 -2.85 -17.38 0.10
N ILE A 221 -2.41 -18.12 -0.92
CA ILE A 221 -1.79 -19.45 -0.76
C ILE A 221 -0.60 -19.36 0.18
N VAL A 222 0.31 -18.43 -0.09
CA VAL A 222 1.53 -18.29 0.67
C VAL A 222 1.26 -17.80 2.10
N THR A 223 0.31 -16.87 2.32
CA THR A 223 -0.14 -16.45 3.64
C THR A 223 -0.66 -17.63 4.46
N THR A 224 -1.51 -18.46 3.86
CA THR A 224 -2.06 -19.65 4.51
C THR A 224 -0.96 -20.61 4.94
N LYS A 225 -0.01 -20.92 4.04
CA LYS A 225 1.13 -21.79 4.36
C LYS A 225 2.03 -21.23 5.44
N LEU A 226 2.28 -19.92 5.44
CA LEU A 226 3.11 -19.31 6.47
C LEU A 226 2.45 -19.34 7.85
N ARG A 227 1.14 -19.17 7.94
CA ARG A 227 0.40 -19.32 9.21
C ARG A 227 0.44 -20.76 9.70
N GLU A 228 0.25 -21.74 8.81
CA GLU A 228 0.38 -23.17 9.10
C GLU A 228 1.81 -23.49 9.60
N PHE A 229 2.84 -23.00 8.95
CA PHE A 229 4.23 -23.21 9.37
C PHE A 229 4.55 -22.51 10.70
N ALA A 230 4.01 -21.33 10.95
CA ALA A 230 4.16 -20.67 12.25
C ALA A 230 3.54 -21.51 13.37
N TYR A 231 2.35 -22.07 13.14
CA TYR A 231 1.71 -23.00 14.08
C TYR A 231 2.60 -24.23 14.33
N GLN A 232 3.05 -24.90 13.26
CA GLN A 232 3.89 -26.09 13.38
C GLN A 232 5.21 -25.82 14.13
N LEU A 233 5.88 -24.70 13.86
CA LEU A 233 7.11 -24.33 14.55
C LEU A 233 6.87 -24.08 16.05
N ARG A 234 5.71 -23.48 16.42
CA ARG A 234 5.32 -23.30 17.82
C ARG A 234 5.03 -24.61 18.52
N GLU A 235 4.33 -25.54 17.89
CA GLU A 235 4.11 -26.90 18.43
C GLU A 235 5.42 -27.65 18.63
N MET A 236 6.35 -27.53 17.68
CA MET A 236 7.68 -28.12 17.80
C MET A 236 8.47 -27.49 18.96
N HIS A 237 8.37 -26.18 19.14
CA HIS A 237 9.01 -25.47 20.24
C HIS A 237 8.41 -25.89 21.60
N ALA A 238 7.08 -25.93 21.71
CA ALA A 238 6.37 -26.39 22.89
C ALA A 238 6.69 -27.85 23.25
N SER A 239 7.08 -28.66 22.26
CA SER A 239 7.54 -30.04 22.44
C SER A 239 9.06 -30.12 22.74
N GLU A 240 9.67 -29.03 23.18
CA GLU A 240 11.09 -28.90 23.55
C GLU A 240 12.08 -29.38 22.46
N LYS A 241 11.73 -29.22 21.18
CA LYS A 241 12.67 -29.51 20.09
C LYS A 241 13.80 -28.48 20.07
N SER A 242 15.01 -28.96 19.77
CA SER A 242 16.16 -28.08 19.71
C SER A 242 16.04 -27.03 18.60
N ILE A 243 16.75 -25.91 18.74
CA ILE A 243 16.74 -24.82 17.75
C ILE A 243 17.25 -25.30 16.39
N GLU A 244 18.14 -26.30 16.33
CA GLU A 244 18.64 -26.90 15.09
C GLU A 244 17.51 -27.65 14.36
N VAL A 245 16.67 -28.37 15.09
CA VAL A 245 15.50 -29.07 14.52
C VAL A 245 14.50 -28.05 13.97
N LEU A 246 14.24 -26.95 14.70
CA LEU A 246 13.37 -25.86 14.20
C LEU A 246 13.94 -25.21 12.95
N ARG A 247 15.24 -24.95 12.89
CA ARG A 247 15.92 -24.39 11.71
C ARG A 247 15.84 -25.33 10.51
N HIS A 248 16.02 -26.62 10.74
CA HIS A 248 15.89 -27.63 9.67
C HIS A 248 14.45 -27.69 9.13
N ALA A 249 13.46 -27.77 10.00
CA ALA A 249 12.05 -27.73 9.61
C ALA A 249 11.72 -26.45 8.81
N LYS A 250 12.16 -25.28 9.29
CA LYS A 250 12.00 -24.01 8.57
C LYS A 250 12.63 -24.04 7.17
N ALA A 251 13.81 -24.66 7.01
CA ALA A 251 14.46 -24.77 5.70
C ALA A 251 13.59 -25.55 4.72
N GLN A 252 13.01 -26.69 5.14
CA GLN A 252 12.06 -27.47 4.33
C GLN A 252 10.78 -26.68 4.01
N MET A 253 10.22 -25.97 4.99
CA MET A 253 9.07 -25.08 4.78
C MET A 253 9.36 -23.99 3.74
N MET A 254 10.57 -23.42 3.78
CA MET A 254 10.98 -22.39 2.80
C MET A 254 11.19 -22.95 1.40
N GLU A 255 11.62 -24.21 1.26
CA GLU A 255 11.68 -24.91 -0.02
C GLU A 255 10.29 -25.07 -0.64
N GLU A 256 9.29 -25.42 0.17
CA GLU A 256 7.89 -25.48 -0.28
C GLU A 256 7.38 -24.13 -0.78
N ILE A 257 7.66 -23.05 -0.03
CA ILE A 257 7.32 -21.68 -0.46
C ILE A 257 8.03 -21.32 -1.76
N TYR A 258 9.32 -21.62 -1.89
CA TYR A 258 10.08 -21.38 -3.12
C TYR A 258 9.42 -22.07 -4.32
N ARG A 259 9.06 -23.34 -4.17
CA ARG A 259 8.38 -24.12 -5.21
C ARG A 259 7.05 -23.49 -5.65
N ILE A 260 6.22 -23.04 -4.69
CA ILE A 260 4.95 -22.36 -4.98
C ILE A 260 5.21 -21.08 -5.81
N ILE A 261 6.19 -20.30 -5.42
CA ILE A 261 6.53 -19.04 -6.10
C ILE A 261 7.12 -19.30 -7.49
N ALA A 262 8.04 -20.29 -7.60
CA ALA A 262 8.68 -20.63 -8.88
C ALA A 262 7.65 -21.17 -9.90
N ILE A 263 6.69 -21.97 -9.47
CA ILE A 263 5.59 -22.43 -10.34
C ILE A 263 4.71 -21.28 -10.78
N SER A 264 4.46 -20.29 -9.90
CA SER A 264 3.53 -19.18 -10.17
C SER A 264 4.12 -18.05 -11.00
N LEU A 265 5.41 -17.76 -10.81
CA LEU A 265 6.08 -16.60 -11.40
C LEU A 265 7.13 -16.96 -12.46
N GLY A 266 7.53 -18.23 -12.55
CA GLY A 266 8.73 -18.68 -13.26
C GLY A 266 10.00 -18.39 -12.46
N GLU A 267 11.09 -19.10 -12.73
CA GLU A 267 12.39 -18.80 -12.11
C GLU A 267 13.05 -17.60 -12.79
N PRO A 268 13.67 -16.67 -12.05
CA PRO A 268 14.41 -15.57 -12.64
C PRO A 268 15.69 -16.11 -13.29
N PRO A 269 16.13 -15.51 -14.43
CA PRO A 269 17.33 -15.93 -15.10
C PRO A 269 18.56 -15.69 -14.22
N LYS A 270 19.46 -16.68 -14.17
CA LYS A 270 20.76 -16.56 -13.49
C LYS A 270 21.75 -15.81 -14.37
N VAL A 271 21.66 -16.04 -15.68
CA VAL A 271 22.47 -15.42 -16.74
C VAL A 271 21.55 -15.19 -17.93
N PHE A 272 21.76 -14.10 -18.66
CA PHE A 272 20.97 -13.75 -19.84
C PHE A 272 21.78 -12.95 -20.86
N ASP A 273 21.28 -12.94 -22.08
CA ASP A 273 21.74 -12.06 -23.15
C ASP A 273 20.76 -10.91 -23.31
N TRP A 274 21.29 -9.72 -23.62
CA TRP A 274 20.47 -8.54 -23.86
C TRP A 274 20.92 -7.79 -25.07
N THR A 275 20.03 -7.64 -26.05
CA THR A 275 20.28 -6.94 -27.29
C THR A 275 19.21 -5.86 -27.51
N PHE A 276 19.62 -4.74 -28.09
CA PHE A 276 18.69 -3.67 -28.45
C PHE A 276 19.28 -2.77 -29.53
N ARG A 277 18.42 -1.95 -30.14
CA ARG A 277 18.84 -0.78 -30.93
C ARG A 277 18.52 0.49 -30.14
N ASP A 278 19.48 1.42 -30.14
CA ASP A 278 19.28 2.74 -29.56
C ASP A 278 18.38 3.62 -30.47
N LYS A 279 18.12 4.87 -30.01
CA LYS A 279 17.31 5.84 -30.75
C LYS A 279 17.93 6.25 -32.10
N ASP A 280 19.26 6.11 -32.24
CA ASP A 280 20.00 6.42 -33.45
C ASP A 280 20.13 5.20 -34.39
N GLY A 281 19.48 4.06 -34.01
CA GLY A 281 19.49 2.81 -34.78
C GLY A 281 20.73 1.94 -34.55
N LYS A 282 21.69 2.36 -33.71
CA LYS A 282 22.89 1.59 -33.41
C LYS A 282 22.53 0.33 -32.63
N TYR A 283 23.10 -0.80 -33.06
CA TYR A 283 22.89 -2.10 -32.42
C TYR A 283 23.88 -2.30 -31.27
N TYR A 284 23.38 -2.81 -30.16
CA TYR A 284 24.14 -3.21 -28.98
C TYR A 284 23.80 -4.63 -28.60
N GLU A 285 24.81 -5.38 -28.14
CA GLU A 285 24.67 -6.74 -27.65
C GLU A 285 25.54 -6.95 -26.42
N PHE A 286 24.98 -7.64 -25.46
CA PHE A 286 25.62 -8.04 -24.21
C PHE A 286 25.28 -9.50 -23.96
N PHE A 287 26.30 -10.33 -23.81
CA PHE A 287 26.13 -11.76 -23.62
C PHE A 287 26.57 -12.20 -22.24
N GLY A 288 25.87 -13.20 -21.69
CA GLY A 288 26.24 -13.83 -20.43
C GLY A 288 26.16 -12.94 -19.20
N LEU A 289 25.31 -11.91 -19.22
CA LEU A 289 25.13 -11.00 -18.07
C LEU A 289 24.41 -11.69 -16.93
N THR A 290 24.91 -11.53 -15.71
CA THR A 290 24.12 -11.78 -14.51
C THR A 290 23.27 -10.57 -14.17
N PRO A 291 22.14 -10.71 -13.44
CA PRO A 291 21.33 -9.58 -12.98
C PRO A 291 22.13 -8.52 -12.18
N LYS A 292 23.15 -8.94 -11.44
CA LYS A 292 24.03 -8.04 -10.70
C LYS A 292 24.98 -7.25 -11.60
N GLN A 293 25.53 -7.89 -12.61
CA GLN A 293 26.35 -7.19 -13.62
C GLN A 293 25.52 -6.19 -14.39
N PHE A 294 24.30 -6.55 -14.79
CA PHE A 294 23.40 -5.62 -15.44
C PHE A 294 23.11 -4.41 -14.53
N TYR A 295 22.83 -4.63 -13.23
CA TYR A 295 22.61 -3.55 -12.28
C TYR A 295 23.85 -2.67 -12.10
N GLY A 296 25.01 -3.26 -11.88
CA GLY A 296 26.25 -2.53 -11.60
C GLY A 296 26.87 -1.81 -12.80
N GLU A 297 26.84 -2.44 -13.99
CA GLU A 297 27.57 -1.97 -15.17
C GLU A 297 26.66 -1.20 -16.14
N ILE A 298 25.41 -1.65 -16.33
CA ILE A 298 24.49 -1.07 -17.32
C ILE A 298 23.59 -0.03 -16.69
N VAL A 299 22.90 -0.37 -15.59
CA VAL A 299 22.06 0.58 -14.84
C VAL A 299 22.93 1.62 -14.15
N ASN A 300 24.02 1.18 -13.52
CA ASN A 300 25.02 2.01 -12.85
C ASN A 300 24.41 3.06 -11.91
N TYR A 301 23.42 2.65 -11.12
CA TYR A 301 22.75 3.46 -10.12
C TYR A 301 23.13 2.97 -8.73
N LYS A 302 23.72 3.84 -7.91
CA LYS A 302 24.16 3.51 -6.55
C LYS A 302 23.01 3.71 -5.56
N ALA A 303 22.10 2.75 -5.48
CA ALA A 303 20.95 2.84 -4.56
C ALA A 303 21.36 2.96 -3.09
N THR A 304 22.52 2.42 -2.67
CA THR A 304 23.10 2.56 -1.34
C THR A 304 23.51 4.00 -0.97
N GLU A 305 23.70 4.86 -1.98
CA GLU A 305 23.97 6.27 -1.78
C GLU A 305 22.72 7.14 -1.68
N THR A 306 21.56 6.53 -1.58
CA THR A 306 20.29 7.20 -1.33
C THR A 306 19.82 7.00 0.11
N PHE A 307 18.82 7.77 0.53
CA PHE A 307 18.18 7.62 1.82
C PHE A 307 16.75 8.17 1.82
N SER A 308 15.95 7.71 2.77
CA SER A 308 14.55 8.06 2.92
C SER A 308 14.38 9.24 3.88
N LEU A 309 13.67 10.26 3.41
CA LEU A 309 13.21 11.40 4.18
C LEU A 309 11.70 11.27 4.37
N VAL A 310 11.21 11.40 5.60
CA VAL A 310 9.78 11.29 5.90
C VAL A 310 9.26 12.56 6.54
N ASN A 311 7.95 12.78 6.42
CA ASN A 311 7.25 13.81 7.16
C ASN A 311 6.20 13.14 8.06
N ASP A 312 6.57 12.96 9.31
CA ASP A 312 5.71 12.50 10.39
C ASP A 312 5.61 13.57 11.48
N PRO A 313 4.57 14.40 11.46
CA PRO A 313 4.43 15.49 12.41
C PRO A 313 4.09 15.05 13.84
N ARG A 314 3.90 13.76 14.11
CA ARG A 314 3.73 13.23 15.48
C ARG A 314 5.05 13.19 16.25
N HIS A 315 6.18 13.17 15.54
CA HIS A 315 7.50 12.94 16.10
C HIS A 315 8.46 14.11 15.84
N PRO A 316 9.46 14.32 16.69
CA PRO A 316 10.48 15.35 16.47
C PRO A 316 11.16 15.25 15.11
N TYR A 317 11.33 16.38 14.44
CA TYR A 317 12.10 16.49 13.21
C TYR A 317 13.61 16.37 13.46
N PHE A 318 14.36 16.07 12.40
CA PHE A 318 15.82 15.89 12.40
C PHE A 318 16.31 14.76 13.30
N ASN A 319 15.45 13.77 13.51
CA ASN A 319 15.76 12.52 14.20
C ASN A 319 15.64 11.33 13.25
N LEU A 320 16.37 10.26 13.58
CA LEU A 320 16.34 9.01 12.84
C LEU A 320 15.34 8.06 13.46
N TYR A 321 14.50 7.47 12.62
CA TYR A 321 13.48 6.49 13.01
C TYR A 321 13.63 5.18 12.24
N THR A 322 13.17 4.12 12.85
CA THR A 322 12.94 2.80 12.23
C THR A 322 11.68 2.19 12.80
N VAL A 323 11.15 1.18 12.12
CA VAL A 323 9.96 0.45 12.60
C VAL A 323 10.35 -0.99 12.89
N GLU A 324 9.91 -1.50 14.03
CA GLU A 324 10.21 -2.84 14.48
C GLU A 324 9.70 -3.90 13.49
N TYR A 325 10.48 -4.94 13.24
CA TYR A 325 10.17 -6.03 12.29
C TYR A 325 9.88 -5.58 10.83
N LEU A 326 10.13 -4.32 10.50
CA LEU A 326 9.97 -3.81 9.15
C LEU A 326 11.25 -4.02 8.34
N GLY A 327 11.36 -5.15 7.67
CA GLY A 327 12.50 -5.48 6.82
C GLY A 327 12.17 -6.61 5.87
N ASN A 328 12.95 -6.76 4.81
CA ASN A 328 12.74 -7.80 3.81
C ASN A 328 13.90 -8.81 3.68
N ILE A 329 15.06 -8.50 4.19
CA ILE A 329 16.25 -9.36 4.11
C ILE A 329 16.95 -9.40 5.46
N GLN A 330 17.16 -10.60 6.00
CA GLN A 330 17.99 -10.77 7.20
C GLN A 330 19.43 -10.39 6.92
N GLY A 331 20.00 -9.52 7.76
CA GLY A 331 21.35 -8.98 7.55
C GLY A 331 21.44 -7.91 6.45
N GLY A 332 20.32 -7.51 5.85
CA GLY A 332 20.23 -6.37 4.94
C GLY A 332 20.23 -5.02 5.66
N ILE A 333 20.17 -3.94 4.87
CA ILE A 333 20.05 -2.58 5.41
C ILE A 333 18.68 -2.46 6.11
N PRO A 334 18.64 -2.02 7.38
CA PRO A 334 17.38 -1.76 8.07
C PRO A 334 16.66 -0.56 7.44
N ILE A 335 15.35 -0.53 7.58
CA ILE A 335 14.56 0.66 7.19
C ILE A 335 14.97 1.82 8.09
N ARG A 336 15.30 2.97 7.49
CA ARG A 336 15.71 4.18 8.19
C ARG A 336 15.06 5.40 7.60
N TYR A 337 14.45 6.20 8.47
CA TYR A 337 13.73 7.41 8.11
C TYR A 337 14.33 8.62 8.82
N VAL A 338 14.78 9.62 8.06
CA VAL A 338 15.10 10.94 8.59
C VAL A 338 13.82 11.78 8.55
N ASN A 339 13.29 12.16 9.71
CA ASN A 339 12.06 12.95 9.81
C ASN A 339 12.34 14.42 9.56
N ILE A 340 11.61 15.06 8.65
CA ILE A 340 11.79 16.46 8.25
C ILE A 340 10.46 17.23 8.13
N PRO A 341 10.47 18.56 8.28
CA PRO A 341 9.31 19.40 7.96
C PRO A 341 8.88 19.26 6.50
N ILE A 342 7.59 19.43 6.24
CA ILE A 342 7.02 19.26 4.88
C ILE A 342 7.60 20.29 3.91
N GLU A 343 7.84 21.54 4.33
CA GLU A 343 8.43 22.56 3.51
C GLU A 343 9.86 22.21 3.07
N THR A 344 10.65 21.63 3.98
CA THR A 344 11.99 21.11 3.65
C THR A 344 11.88 20.00 2.61
N MET A 345 10.91 19.10 2.75
CA MET A 345 10.65 18.02 1.78
C MET A 345 10.33 18.57 0.39
N LYS A 346 9.47 19.56 0.28
CA LYS A 346 9.12 20.25 -0.98
C LYS A 346 10.35 20.90 -1.63
N GLN A 347 11.11 21.68 -0.87
CA GLN A 347 12.31 22.37 -1.38
C GLN A 347 13.34 21.39 -1.93
N LEU A 348 13.61 20.30 -1.23
CA LEU A 348 14.54 19.25 -1.67
C LEU A 348 14.04 18.55 -2.94
N THR A 349 12.73 18.31 -3.04
CA THR A 349 12.11 17.74 -4.24
C THR A 349 12.26 18.68 -5.45
N ILE A 350 12.03 19.98 -5.26
CA ILE A 350 12.21 21.01 -6.31
C ILE A 350 13.67 21.03 -6.80
N GLN A 351 14.64 21.02 -5.87
CA GLN A 351 16.07 21.00 -6.21
C GLN A 351 16.47 19.76 -7.02
N ALA A 352 15.97 18.59 -6.64
CA ALA A 352 16.20 17.36 -7.38
C ALA A 352 15.62 17.44 -8.79
N LEU A 353 14.39 17.91 -8.96
CA LEU A 353 13.74 18.06 -10.27
C LEU A 353 14.46 19.08 -11.16
N ARG A 354 14.89 20.22 -10.64
CA ARG A 354 15.72 21.22 -11.36
C ARG A 354 17.07 20.62 -11.81
N SER A 355 17.59 19.67 -11.05
CA SER A 355 18.81 18.92 -11.43
C SER A 355 18.53 17.79 -12.44
N GLY A 356 17.30 17.66 -12.94
CA GLY A 356 16.89 16.61 -13.89
C GLY A 356 16.75 15.23 -13.26
N LYS A 357 16.62 15.13 -11.94
CA LYS A 357 16.48 13.89 -11.19
C LYS A 357 15.03 13.64 -10.78
N PRO A 358 14.45 12.48 -11.13
CA PRO A 358 13.14 12.10 -10.62
C PRO A 358 13.25 11.71 -9.14
N VAL A 359 12.16 11.88 -8.40
CA VAL A 359 12.12 11.58 -6.96
C VAL A 359 11.07 10.52 -6.68
N TRP A 360 11.51 9.36 -6.20
CA TRP A 360 10.62 8.34 -5.66
C TRP A 360 9.94 8.89 -4.40
N PHE A 361 8.64 8.70 -4.27
CA PHE A 361 7.89 9.14 -3.10
C PHE A 361 6.77 8.18 -2.73
N GLY A 362 6.37 8.22 -1.45
CA GLY A 362 5.25 7.46 -0.91
C GLY A 362 4.16 8.39 -0.37
N ALA A 363 2.89 8.04 -0.65
CA ALA A 363 1.73 8.84 -0.30
C ALA A 363 0.49 7.99 0.00
N ASP A 364 -0.55 8.61 0.56
CA ASP A 364 -1.89 8.02 0.67
C ASP A 364 -2.73 8.40 -0.56
N VAL A 365 -2.48 7.71 -1.67
CA VAL A 365 -2.99 8.07 -3.00
C VAL A 365 -4.51 8.02 -3.13
N GLY A 366 -5.18 7.19 -2.31
CA GLY A 366 -6.64 7.02 -2.37
C GLY A 366 -7.44 8.20 -1.80
N LYS A 367 -6.78 9.21 -1.24
CA LYS A 367 -7.42 10.36 -0.61
C LYS A 367 -7.51 11.53 -1.58
N ALA A 368 -8.71 12.14 -1.67
CA ALA A 368 -8.96 13.32 -2.49
C ALA A 368 -8.36 13.21 -3.91
N SER A 369 -8.67 12.12 -4.61
CA SER A 369 -8.09 11.79 -5.91
C SER A 369 -9.10 11.21 -6.88
N ASP A 370 -8.89 11.42 -8.18
CA ASP A 370 -9.56 10.70 -9.26
C ASP A 370 -8.52 10.10 -10.19
N SER A 371 -8.47 8.77 -10.22
CA SER A 371 -7.48 8.05 -11.01
C SER A 371 -7.76 8.08 -12.51
N SER A 372 -8.99 8.31 -12.94
CA SER A 372 -9.36 8.39 -14.35
C SER A 372 -8.93 9.71 -14.95
N LEU A 373 -9.16 10.81 -14.21
CA LEU A 373 -8.69 12.14 -14.55
C LEU A 373 -7.18 12.30 -14.31
N GLY A 374 -6.60 11.51 -13.41
CA GLY A 374 -5.22 11.65 -13.00
C GLY A 374 -4.96 12.89 -12.15
N ILE A 375 -5.91 13.24 -11.27
CA ILE A 375 -5.88 14.43 -10.42
C ILE A 375 -5.81 14.04 -8.95
N LEU A 376 -4.91 14.70 -8.21
CA LEU A 376 -4.71 14.60 -6.77
C LEU A 376 -4.87 16.00 -6.18
N ASP A 377 -6.06 16.35 -5.71
CA ASP A 377 -6.37 17.67 -5.14
C ASP A 377 -7.39 17.55 -4.01
N ASN A 378 -7.11 18.15 -2.86
CA ASN A 378 -8.01 18.18 -1.69
C ASN A 378 -9.37 18.82 -2.00
N ARG A 379 -9.44 19.65 -3.04
CA ARG A 379 -10.67 20.35 -3.48
C ARG A 379 -11.46 19.55 -4.51
N LEU A 380 -10.92 18.41 -4.98
CA LEU A 380 -11.49 17.68 -6.13
C LEU A 380 -12.88 17.12 -5.86
N ILE A 381 -13.14 16.67 -4.62
CA ILE A 381 -14.45 16.14 -4.23
C ILE A 381 -15.05 17.08 -3.16
N ASP A 382 -16.15 17.72 -3.50
CA ASP A 382 -16.79 18.75 -2.67
C ASP A 382 -17.76 18.13 -1.66
N TYR A 383 -17.22 17.52 -0.60
CA TYR A 383 -18.00 16.94 0.49
C TYR A 383 -18.77 18.00 1.29
N GLU A 384 -18.24 19.25 1.39
CA GLU A 384 -18.92 20.33 2.08
C GLU A 384 -20.22 20.70 1.36
N LEU A 385 -20.16 20.84 0.04
CA LEU A 385 -21.35 21.11 -0.78
C LEU A 385 -22.36 19.97 -0.70
N GLY A 386 -21.92 18.71 -0.81
CA GLY A 386 -22.79 17.55 -0.83
C GLY A 386 -23.43 17.22 0.49
N PHE A 387 -22.67 17.25 1.57
CA PHE A 387 -23.09 16.73 2.89
C PHE A 387 -23.08 17.78 4.00
N ASN A 388 -22.62 18.99 3.74
CA ASN A 388 -22.43 20.06 4.74
C ASN A 388 -21.49 19.62 5.89
N ILE A 389 -20.39 18.92 5.56
CA ILE A 389 -19.39 18.43 6.49
C ILE A 389 -18.01 18.95 6.14
N LYS A 390 -17.15 19.09 7.15
CA LYS A 390 -15.73 19.42 6.95
C LYS A 390 -14.88 18.35 7.62
N PHE A 391 -13.80 17.96 6.94
CA PHE A 391 -12.76 17.12 7.54
C PHE A 391 -11.70 18.02 8.18
N CYS A 392 -11.59 17.97 9.51
CA CYS A 392 -10.77 18.91 10.28
C CYS A 392 -9.50 18.29 10.88
N MET A 393 -9.23 17.01 10.66
CA MET A 393 -8.03 16.36 11.21
C MET A 393 -6.76 16.89 10.55
N THR A 394 -5.79 17.26 11.37
CA THR A 394 -4.43 17.52 10.91
C THR A 394 -3.74 16.22 10.43
N LYS A 395 -2.63 16.33 9.70
CA LYS A 395 -1.85 15.18 9.26
C LYS A 395 -1.41 14.28 10.42
N ALA A 396 -0.99 14.86 11.56
CA ALA A 396 -0.67 14.12 12.78
C ALA A 396 -1.87 13.33 13.30
N GLN A 397 -3.02 13.97 13.45
CA GLN A 397 -4.24 13.33 13.92
C GLN A 397 -4.72 12.22 12.99
N ARG A 398 -4.60 12.39 11.66
CA ARG A 398 -4.94 11.33 10.71
C ARG A 398 -4.07 10.08 10.88
N LEU A 399 -2.78 10.25 11.18
CA LEU A 399 -1.89 9.14 11.49
C LEU A 399 -2.23 8.48 12.83
N GLU A 400 -2.52 9.26 13.88
CA GLU A 400 -2.88 8.75 15.21
C GLU A 400 -4.17 7.95 15.21
N TYR A 401 -5.17 8.42 14.46
CA TYR A 401 -6.51 7.81 14.41
C TYR A 401 -6.69 6.84 13.25
N ALA A 402 -5.60 6.36 12.63
CA ALA A 402 -5.60 5.41 11.53
C ALA A 402 -6.44 5.84 10.29
N GLN A 403 -6.63 7.16 10.11
CA GLN A 403 -7.33 7.72 8.96
C GLN A 403 -6.45 7.78 7.71
N SER A 404 -5.15 7.82 7.88
CA SER A 404 -4.18 7.87 6.79
C SER A 404 -2.93 7.05 7.11
N LEU A 405 -2.37 6.50 6.05
CA LEU A 405 -1.06 5.84 6.06
C LEU A 405 -0.51 5.82 4.63
N MET A 406 0.78 5.55 4.46
CA MET A 406 1.35 5.44 3.13
C MET A 406 0.82 4.19 2.43
N THR A 407 0.05 4.36 1.35
CA THR A 407 -0.58 3.27 0.62
C THR A 407 0.04 3.00 -0.74
N HIS A 408 0.76 3.98 -1.32
CA HIS A 408 1.21 3.90 -2.71
C HIS A 408 2.53 4.63 -2.92
N ALA A 409 3.33 4.14 -3.86
CA ALA A 409 4.58 4.78 -4.27
C ALA A 409 4.55 5.17 -5.75
N MET A 410 5.05 6.37 -6.02
CA MET A 410 5.07 7.01 -7.34
C MET A 410 6.39 7.77 -7.54
N VAL A 411 6.50 8.52 -8.64
CA VAL A 411 7.70 9.29 -8.96
C VAL A 411 7.34 10.73 -9.31
N PHE A 412 7.94 11.71 -8.63
CA PHE A 412 7.90 13.10 -9.08
C PHE A 412 8.78 13.28 -10.30
N THR A 413 8.22 13.89 -11.36
CA THR A 413 8.89 14.15 -12.64
C THR A 413 8.83 15.60 -13.09
N GLY A 414 8.15 16.46 -12.35
CA GLY A 414 8.07 17.89 -12.62
C GLY A 414 7.32 18.65 -11.54
N VAL A 415 7.44 19.98 -11.60
CA VAL A 415 6.74 20.92 -10.72
C VAL A 415 6.42 22.19 -11.49
N HIS A 416 5.29 22.81 -11.22
CA HIS A 416 4.98 24.16 -11.65
C HIS A 416 5.16 25.13 -10.50
N LEU A 417 5.95 26.15 -10.73
CA LEU A 417 6.28 27.18 -9.76
C LEU A 417 5.72 28.52 -10.20
N GLU A 418 5.17 29.28 -9.25
CA GLU A 418 4.83 30.68 -9.38
C GLU A 418 5.56 31.43 -8.26
N ASP A 419 6.38 32.42 -8.60
CA ASP A 419 7.24 33.13 -7.65
C ASP A 419 8.05 32.18 -6.72
N ASP A 420 8.66 31.15 -7.30
CA ASP A 420 9.39 30.07 -6.61
C ASP A 420 8.54 29.24 -5.63
N ARG A 421 7.23 29.39 -5.61
CA ARG A 421 6.31 28.59 -4.79
C ARG A 421 5.70 27.46 -5.63
N PRO A 422 5.67 26.22 -5.13
CA PRO A 422 5.02 25.14 -5.85
C PRO A 422 3.49 25.32 -5.86
N ILE A 423 2.90 25.15 -7.03
CA ILE A 423 1.46 25.21 -7.24
C ILE A 423 0.92 23.81 -7.53
N ARG A 424 1.64 23.05 -8.37
CA ARG A 424 1.28 21.68 -8.72
C ARG A 424 2.51 20.87 -9.12
N TRP A 425 2.40 19.57 -8.94
CA TRP A 425 3.47 18.59 -9.15
C TRP A 425 3.07 17.62 -10.25
N ARG A 426 4.03 17.22 -11.06
CA ARG A 426 3.85 16.16 -12.06
C ARG A 426 4.31 14.83 -11.50
N VAL A 427 3.44 13.84 -11.57
CA VAL A 427 3.64 12.53 -10.99
C VAL A 427 3.56 11.44 -12.05
N GLU A 428 4.57 10.57 -12.13
CA GLU A 428 4.51 9.34 -12.91
C GLU A 428 3.93 8.24 -12.02
N ASN A 429 2.78 7.68 -12.44
CA ASN A 429 2.12 6.59 -11.76
C ASN A 429 2.37 5.25 -12.49
N SER A 430 2.08 4.13 -11.82
CA SER A 430 2.24 2.77 -12.33
C SER A 430 0.90 2.05 -12.60
N TRP A 431 -0.11 2.79 -13.06
CA TRP A 431 -1.44 2.26 -13.38
C TRP A 431 -1.75 2.19 -14.87
N GLY A 432 -0.71 2.26 -15.71
CA GLY A 432 -0.83 2.24 -17.17
C GLY A 432 -1.05 3.62 -17.79
N ASP A 433 -1.00 3.67 -19.10
CA ASP A 433 -1.11 4.90 -19.89
C ASP A 433 -2.55 5.32 -20.19
N GLU A 434 -3.53 4.53 -19.77
CA GLU A 434 -4.96 4.82 -19.89
C GLU A 434 -5.49 5.74 -18.77
N ARG A 435 -4.70 5.98 -17.72
CA ARG A 435 -5.06 6.81 -16.56
C ARG A 435 -4.36 8.16 -16.64
N GLY A 436 -5.09 9.24 -16.30
CA GLY A 436 -4.57 10.60 -16.39
C GLY A 436 -4.05 10.95 -17.79
N GLU A 437 -2.99 11.76 -17.87
CA GLU A 437 -2.35 12.09 -19.14
C GLU A 437 -1.22 11.08 -19.46
N LYS A 438 -1.56 10.01 -20.19
CA LYS A 438 -0.62 8.93 -20.59
C LYS A 438 0.09 8.29 -19.37
N GLY A 439 -0.64 8.13 -18.25
CA GLY A 439 -0.13 7.54 -17.03
C GLY A 439 0.53 8.54 -16.08
N TYR A 440 0.55 9.82 -16.42
CA TYR A 440 1.01 10.90 -15.57
C TYR A 440 -0.16 11.61 -14.90
N PHE A 441 0.04 11.99 -13.65
CA PHE A 441 -0.96 12.64 -12.82
C PHE A 441 -0.51 14.05 -12.47
N VAL A 442 -1.47 14.92 -12.21
CA VAL A 442 -1.24 16.24 -11.63
C VAL A 442 -1.62 16.24 -10.16
N MET A 443 -0.76 16.75 -9.30
CA MET A 443 -0.97 16.87 -7.88
C MET A 443 -0.95 18.33 -7.47
N ALA A 444 -2.02 18.83 -6.85
CA ALA A 444 -2.04 20.17 -6.26
C ALA A 444 -1.08 20.25 -5.05
N ASP A 445 -0.49 21.41 -4.80
CA ASP A 445 0.50 21.58 -3.72
C ASP A 445 -0.08 21.30 -2.33
N GLY A 446 -1.32 21.69 -2.06
CA GLY A 446 -1.98 21.37 -0.79
C GLY A 446 -2.22 19.87 -0.58
N TRP A 447 -2.33 19.10 -1.67
CA TRP A 447 -2.40 17.64 -1.57
C TRP A 447 -1.03 17.04 -1.15
N PHE A 448 0.07 17.62 -1.62
CA PHE A 448 1.41 17.24 -1.18
C PHE A 448 1.54 17.38 0.34
N ASP A 449 1.10 18.49 0.90
CA ASP A 449 1.16 18.75 2.35
C ASP A 449 0.46 17.67 3.17
N ASP A 450 -0.72 17.32 2.73
CA ASP A 450 -1.61 16.45 3.50
C ASP A 450 -1.29 14.94 3.36
N TRP A 451 -0.84 14.49 2.19
CA TRP A 451 -0.84 13.06 1.87
C TRP A 451 0.51 12.48 1.43
N VAL A 452 1.54 13.31 1.18
CA VAL A 452 2.89 12.82 0.91
C VAL A 452 3.62 12.57 2.23
N TYR A 453 4.14 11.36 2.41
CA TYR A 453 4.80 10.94 3.64
C TYR A 453 6.29 10.70 3.50
N GLN A 454 6.77 10.35 2.32
CA GLN A 454 8.16 9.95 2.10
C GLN A 454 8.67 10.40 0.75
N ILE A 455 9.92 10.86 0.70
CA ILE A 455 10.70 11.02 -0.53
C ILE A 455 12.04 10.32 -0.39
N VAL A 456 12.69 10.05 -1.52
CA VAL A 456 14.03 9.47 -1.57
C VAL A 456 14.96 10.37 -2.35
N LEU A 457 16.13 10.65 -1.77
CA LEU A 457 17.15 11.47 -2.39
C LEU A 457 18.53 10.78 -2.34
N GLU A 458 19.41 11.15 -3.25
CA GLU A 458 20.83 10.82 -3.13
C GLU A 458 21.46 11.67 -2.02
N LYS A 459 22.31 11.08 -1.19
CA LYS A 459 23.00 11.76 -0.05
C LYS A 459 23.75 13.03 -0.47
N LYS A 460 24.36 13.00 -1.67
CA LYS A 460 25.14 14.14 -2.20
C LYS A 460 24.28 15.36 -2.59
N ASP A 461 22.96 15.17 -2.77
CA ASP A 461 22.03 16.23 -3.17
C ASP A 461 21.25 16.80 -1.97
N ALA A 462 21.46 16.25 -0.79
CA ALA A 462 20.86 16.70 0.46
C ALA A 462 21.85 17.54 1.29
N PRO A 463 21.35 18.45 2.13
CA PRO A 463 22.18 19.15 3.12
C PRO A 463 22.93 18.15 4.02
N ASN A 464 24.20 18.44 4.32
CA ASN A 464 25.05 17.55 5.14
C ASN A 464 24.42 17.26 6.50
N GLU A 465 23.75 18.21 7.11
CA GLU A 465 23.03 18.06 8.39
C GLU A 465 21.98 16.96 8.36
N LEU A 466 21.27 16.76 7.24
CA LEU A 466 20.31 15.67 7.09
C LEU A 466 21.01 14.31 6.89
N VAL A 467 22.15 14.31 6.22
CA VAL A 467 22.96 13.09 6.04
C VAL A 467 23.59 12.67 7.38
N GLU A 468 24.00 13.63 8.22
CA GLU A 468 24.55 13.34 9.55
C GLU A 468 23.51 12.69 10.48
N VAL A 469 22.21 12.97 10.32
CA VAL A 469 21.14 12.29 11.08
C VAL A 469 21.19 10.76 10.91
N LEU A 470 21.65 10.26 9.75
CA LEU A 470 21.79 8.82 9.52
C LEU A 470 22.81 8.12 10.44
N LYS A 471 23.67 8.89 11.12
CA LYS A 471 24.63 8.37 12.12
C LYS A 471 24.05 8.25 13.52
N GLN A 472 22.87 8.82 13.76
CA GLN A 472 22.18 8.70 15.05
C GLN A 472 21.73 7.25 15.28
N LYS A 473 21.56 6.89 16.56
CA LYS A 473 20.84 5.68 16.93
C LYS A 473 19.36 5.88 16.59
N PRO A 474 18.75 5.02 15.76
CA PRO A 474 17.34 5.21 15.40
C PRO A 474 16.41 5.03 16.60
N GLN A 475 15.37 5.85 16.67
CA GLN A 475 14.23 5.63 17.54
C GLN A 475 13.37 4.52 16.91
N ILE A 476 13.03 3.50 17.69
CA ILE A 476 12.30 2.32 17.21
C ILE A 476 10.80 2.56 17.44
N LEU A 477 10.06 2.66 16.36
CA LEU A 477 8.60 2.70 16.38
C LEU A 477 8.05 1.27 16.45
N PRO A 478 6.90 1.04 17.08
CA PRO A 478 6.32 -0.29 17.18
C PRO A 478 5.93 -0.83 15.80
N ALA A 479 5.88 -2.15 15.65
CA ALA A 479 5.59 -2.82 14.38
C ALA A 479 4.28 -2.36 13.70
N TRP A 480 3.31 -1.92 14.48
CA TRP A 480 2.00 -1.43 14.03
C TRP A 480 1.93 0.10 13.83
N ASP A 481 3.07 0.79 13.92
CA ASP A 481 3.08 2.23 13.63
C ASP A 481 2.69 2.50 12.17
N PRO A 482 1.89 3.55 11.88
CA PRO A 482 1.54 3.94 10.51
C PRO A 482 2.74 4.12 9.57
N MET A 483 3.91 4.53 10.10
CA MET A 483 5.15 4.65 9.30
C MET A 483 5.74 3.30 8.89
N GLY A 484 5.24 2.19 9.45
CA GLY A 484 5.52 0.83 9.02
C GLY A 484 4.63 0.36 7.86
N SER A 485 3.69 1.16 7.44
CA SER A 485 2.85 0.86 6.29
C SER A 485 3.69 0.65 5.03
N LEU A 486 3.23 -0.27 4.21
CA LEU A 486 3.88 -0.60 2.96
C LEU A 486 3.01 -0.10 1.81
N ALA A 487 3.63 0.58 0.87
CA ALA A 487 2.96 0.92 -0.37
C ALA A 487 2.50 -0.36 -1.08
N ILE A 488 1.20 -0.54 -1.26
CA ILE A 488 0.54 -1.75 -1.78
C ILE A 488 -0.13 -1.45 -3.12
#